data_fb1d250d4beb71534365af86f3e9446d
#
_entry.id   fb1d250d4beb71534365af86f3e9446d
#
_cell.length_a   1.000
_cell.length_b   1.000
_cell.length_c   1.000
_cell.angle_alpha   90.00
_cell.angle_beta   90.00
_cell.angle_gamma   90.00
#
_symmetry.space_group_name_H-M   'P 1'
#
loop_
_entity.id
_entity.type
_entity.pdbx_description
1 polymer ?
#
loop_
_entity_poly.entity_id
_entity_poly.type
_entity_poly.pdbx_seq_one_letter_code
_entity_poly.pdbx_strand_id
1 'polypeptide(L)'
;NNAVTHGAAGLLYKWVPGPNAPYNPGFVYCHVTDTVVNDIFRGTGKTYKETIRQIYKTQKPASFHTGKRAHIKMNATYNPNATGKNILGMIKGSDPILCNEYVIISAHLDHLGMIPFLIEGANDNNSSSAAMLGVAEALAKSKIKPKRSIIFMSVDGEEAGLTGSTYYTNHPLVPQNKVVAILNLEQVGVGEMLGANYHYKYPELAELSEKANDRYVH
;
A
#
# COMPACT_ATOMS: atom_id res chain seq x y z
N ASN A 1 -34.15 -17.17 -20.93
CA ASN A 1 -33.49 -16.25 -19.99
C ASN A 1 -32.49 -17.00 -19.11
N ASN A 2 -31.29 -17.26 -19.63
CA ASN A 2 -30.24 -17.91 -18.87
C ASN A 2 -29.41 -16.80 -18.16
N ALA A 3 -29.94 -16.29 -17.04
CA ALA A 3 -29.16 -15.43 -16.18
C ALA A 3 -28.19 -16.28 -15.39
N VAL A 4 -26.89 -15.95 -15.44
CA VAL A 4 -25.87 -16.54 -14.58
C VAL A 4 -25.64 -15.58 -13.41
N THR A 5 -25.78 -16.09 -12.20
CA THR A 5 -25.56 -15.31 -10.98
C THR A 5 -24.23 -15.72 -10.37
N HIS A 6 -23.37 -14.73 -10.18
CA HIS A 6 -22.10 -14.92 -9.46
C HIS A 6 -22.24 -14.31 -8.06
N GLY A 7 -21.91 -15.10 -7.06
CA GLY A 7 -21.83 -14.64 -5.67
C GLY A 7 -20.54 -13.84 -5.37
N ALA A 8 -20.36 -13.47 -4.11
CA ALA A 8 -19.21 -12.69 -3.65
C ALA A 8 -17.85 -13.32 -3.99
N ALA A 9 -17.76 -14.66 -4.07
CA ALA A 9 -16.56 -15.36 -4.49
C ALA A 9 -16.19 -15.12 -5.98
N GLY A 10 -17.14 -14.69 -6.80
CA GLY A 10 -16.91 -14.35 -8.21
C GLY A 10 -16.68 -12.86 -8.47
N LEU A 11 -16.95 -12.02 -7.49
CA LEU A 11 -16.86 -10.56 -7.57
C LEU A 11 -16.09 -10.05 -6.36
N LEU A 12 -14.89 -9.58 -6.57
CA LEU A 12 -14.11 -8.88 -5.55
C LEU A 12 -14.39 -7.39 -5.71
N TYR A 13 -15.04 -6.81 -4.73
CA TYR A 13 -15.26 -5.38 -4.68
C TYR A 13 -14.18 -4.71 -3.85
N LYS A 14 -13.45 -3.83 -4.48
CA LYS A 14 -12.60 -2.86 -3.79
C LYS A 14 -12.97 -1.49 -4.35
N TRP A 15 -13.63 -0.66 -3.54
CA TRP A 15 -13.77 0.73 -3.86
C TRP A 15 -13.02 1.54 -2.81
N VAL A 16 -11.96 2.17 -3.25
CA VAL A 16 -11.21 3.10 -2.44
C VAL A 16 -11.20 4.41 -3.20
N PRO A 17 -11.90 5.44 -2.74
CA PRO A 17 -11.69 6.76 -3.30
C PRO A 17 -10.25 7.15 -3.00
N GLY A 18 -9.49 7.47 -4.02
CA GLY A 18 -8.23 8.16 -3.81
C GLY A 18 -8.48 9.45 -3.01
N PRO A 19 -7.47 10.00 -2.34
CA PRO A 19 -7.61 11.16 -1.46
C PRO A 19 -8.24 12.38 -2.13
N ASN A 20 -8.31 12.40 -3.46
CA ASN A 20 -8.88 13.48 -4.26
C ASN A 20 -10.07 13.05 -5.12
N ALA A 21 -10.54 11.81 -5.02
CA ALA A 21 -11.67 11.34 -5.81
C ALA A 21 -12.96 11.47 -4.99
N PRO A 22 -13.94 12.29 -5.44
CA PRO A 22 -15.22 12.37 -4.77
C PRO A 22 -15.94 11.03 -4.86
N TYR A 23 -16.59 10.64 -3.78
CA TYR A 23 -17.48 9.48 -3.77
C TYR A 23 -18.55 9.64 -4.85
N ASN A 24 -18.62 8.68 -5.77
CA ASN A 24 -19.68 8.64 -6.77
C ASN A 24 -20.50 7.36 -6.60
N PRO A 25 -21.69 7.45 -5.97
CA PRO A 25 -22.54 6.27 -5.77
C PRO A 25 -23.05 5.67 -7.10
N GLY A 26 -23.00 6.43 -8.19
CA GLY A 26 -23.37 5.97 -9.53
C GLY A 26 -22.26 5.22 -10.25
N PHE A 27 -21.03 5.21 -9.72
CA PHE A 27 -19.91 4.51 -10.32
C PHE A 27 -19.55 3.27 -9.51
N VAL A 28 -19.89 2.11 -10.03
CA VAL A 28 -19.58 0.82 -9.41
C VAL A 28 -18.31 0.26 -10.04
N TYR A 29 -17.32 0.00 -9.21
CA TYR A 29 -16.07 -0.65 -9.60
C TYR A 29 -15.96 -1.99 -8.86
N CYS A 30 -15.66 -3.05 -9.58
CA CYS A 30 -15.45 -4.37 -9.00
C CYS A 30 -14.40 -5.16 -9.79
N HIS A 31 -13.62 -5.95 -9.07
CA HIS A 31 -12.81 -7.00 -9.67
C HIS A 31 -13.65 -8.23 -9.89
N VAL A 32 -13.43 -8.91 -10.99
CA VAL A 32 -14.15 -10.14 -11.34
C VAL A 32 -13.17 -11.29 -11.52
N THR A 33 -13.59 -12.50 -11.13
CA THR A 33 -12.81 -13.72 -11.33
C THR A 33 -12.88 -14.18 -12.79
N ASP A 34 -11.99 -15.09 -13.18
CA ASP A 34 -11.96 -15.72 -14.49
C ASP A 34 -13.31 -16.36 -14.88
N THR A 35 -14.04 -16.88 -13.90
CA THR A 35 -15.38 -17.46 -14.14
C THR A 35 -16.34 -16.41 -14.70
N VAL A 36 -16.37 -15.23 -14.09
CA VAL A 36 -17.22 -14.10 -14.55
C VAL A 36 -16.75 -13.62 -15.93
N VAL A 37 -15.43 -13.47 -16.11
CA VAL A 37 -14.84 -13.07 -17.39
C VAL A 37 -15.23 -14.05 -18.49
N ASN A 38 -15.10 -15.36 -18.25
CA ASN A 38 -15.47 -16.39 -19.21
C ASN A 38 -16.96 -16.36 -19.54
N ASP A 39 -17.83 -16.04 -18.59
CA ASP A 39 -19.27 -15.85 -18.85
C ASP A 39 -19.55 -14.62 -19.73
N ILE A 40 -18.81 -13.53 -19.51
CA ILE A 40 -18.91 -12.34 -20.37
C ILE A 40 -18.53 -12.66 -21.81
N PHE A 41 -17.48 -13.47 -22.01
CA PHE A 41 -17.00 -13.84 -23.34
C PHE A 41 -17.77 -14.99 -23.97
N ARG A 42 -18.54 -15.76 -23.20
CA ARG A 42 -19.28 -16.94 -23.73
C ARG A 42 -20.23 -16.55 -24.85
N GLY A 43 -20.10 -17.26 -25.97
CA GLY A 43 -20.95 -17.04 -27.18
C GLY A 43 -20.55 -15.85 -28.07
N THR A 44 -19.45 -15.16 -27.75
CA THR A 44 -18.97 -14.02 -28.56
C THR A 44 -18.01 -14.44 -29.69
N GLY A 45 -17.59 -15.70 -29.74
CA GLY A 45 -16.54 -16.17 -30.64
C GLY A 45 -15.12 -15.69 -30.29
N LYS A 46 -14.94 -15.04 -29.13
CA LYS A 46 -13.66 -14.54 -28.65
C LYS A 46 -13.37 -15.09 -27.24
N THR A 47 -12.09 -15.07 -26.85
CA THR A 47 -11.68 -15.36 -25.49
C THR A 47 -10.99 -14.15 -24.86
N TYR A 48 -11.06 -14.05 -23.55
CA TYR A 48 -10.34 -13.02 -22.81
C TYR A 48 -8.83 -13.08 -23.09
N LYS A 49 -8.26 -14.28 -23.05
CA LYS A 49 -6.82 -14.52 -23.26
C LYS A 49 -6.34 -14.05 -24.64
N GLU A 50 -7.08 -14.34 -25.69
CA GLU A 50 -6.77 -13.89 -27.05
C GLU A 50 -6.92 -12.38 -27.20
N THR A 51 -7.97 -11.81 -26.60
CA THR A 51 -8.21 -10.36 -26.62
C THR A 51 -7.09 -9.59 -25.94
N ILE A 52 -6.64 -10.04 -24.77
CA ILE A 52 -5.51 -9.44 -24.05
C ILE A 52 -4.21 -9.57 -24.84
N ARG A 53 -3.93 -10.74 -25.42
CA ARG A 53 -2.75 -10.93 -26.30
C ARG A 53 -2.76 -9.98 -27.49
N GLN A 54 -3.93 -9.79 -28.10
CA GLN A 54 -4.09 -8.85 -29.20
C GLN A 54 -3.77 -7.41 -28.77
N ILE A 55 -4.28 -6.96 -27.61
CA ILE A 55 -3.99 -5.64 -27.07
C ILE A 55 -2.49 -5.45 -26.83
N TYR A 56 -1.84 -6.41 -26.17
CA TYR A 56 -0.39 -6.36 -25.94
C TYR A 56 0.42 -6.31 -27.24
N LYS A 57 0.04 -7.10 -28.23
CA LYS A 57 0.74 -7.16 -29.54
C LYS A 57 0.56 -5.90 -30.35
N THR A 58 -0.65 -5.33 -30.36
CA THR A 58 -0.99 -4.21 -31.24
C THR A 58 -0.91 -2.86 -30.58
N GLN A 59 -0.87 -2.81 -29.24
CA GLN A 59 -0.97 -1.59 -28.41
C GLN A 59 -2.22 -0.77 -28.78
N LYS A 60 -3.29 -1.44 -29.22
CA LYS A 60 -4.56 -0.82 -29.64
C LYS A 60 -5.72 -1.44 -28.86
N PRO A 61 -6.79 -0.67 -28.59
CA PRO A 61 -8.02 -1.20 -28.00
C PRO A 61 -8.61 -2.35 -28.85
N ALA A 62 -9.14 -3.36 -28.16
CA ALA A 62 -9.84 -4.49 -28.79
C ALA A 62 -11.29 -4.59 -28.29
N SER A 63 -11.95 -3.45 -28.15
CA SER A 63 -13.33 -3.37 -27.68
C SER A 63 -14.31 -4.01 -28.66
N PHE A 64 -15.35 -4.66 -28.14
CA PHE A 64 -16.39 -5.27 -28.94
C PHE A 64 -17.68 -5.39 -28.13
N HIS A 65 -18.80 -5.56 -28.82
CA HIS A 65 -20.09 -5.82 -28.19
C HIS A 65 -20.23 -7.29 -27.81
N THR A 66 -20.49 -7.57 -26.54
CA THR A 66 -20.72 -8.93 -26.06
C THR A 66 -22.16 -9.40 -26.24
N GLY A 67 -23.09 -8.49 -26.48
CA GLY A 67 -24.53 -8.77 -26.49
C GLY A 67 -25.12 -9.10 -25.13
N LYS A 68 -24.36 -8.95 -24.06
CA LYS A 68 -24.77 -9.29 -22.68
C LYS A 68 -25.20 -8.05 -21.89
N ARG A 69 -26.02 -8.29 -20.89
CA ARG A 69 -26.37 -7.29 -19.88
C ARG A 69 -25.77 -7.71 -18.54
N ALA A 70 -25.17 -6.78 -17.84
CA ALA A 70 -24.73 -6.96 -16.46
C ALA A 70 -25.69 -6.23 -15.52
N HIS A 71 -26.03 -6.87 -14.41
CA HIS A 71 -26.71 -6.24 -13.30
C HIS A 71 -25.86 -6.45 -12.04
N ILE A 72 -25.39 -5.37 -11.45
CA ILE A 72 -24.56 -5.40 -10.26
C ILE A 72 -25.40 -4.81 -9.13
N LYS A 73 -25.60 -5.61 -8.06
CA LYS A 73 -26.26 -5.15 -6.83
C LYS A 73 -25.23 -5.17 -5.71
N MET A 74 -25.05 -4.02 -5.10
CA MET A 74 -24.11 -3.84 -3.99
C MET A 74 -24.84 -3.21 -2.81
N ASN A 75 -24.53 -3.69 -1.61
CA ASN A 75 -24.94 -3.07 -0.37
C ASN A 75 -23.67 -2.57 0.31
N ALA A 76 -23.51 -1.27 0.36
CA ALA A 76 -22.39 -0.62 1.01
C ALA A 76 -22.88 0.56 1.86
N THR A 77 -22.22 0.81 2.96
CA THR A 77 -22.41 2.01 3.77
C THR A 77 -21.19 2.89 3.59
N TYR A 78 -21.44 4.13 3.20
CA TYR A 78 -20.39 5.14 3.11
C TYR A 78 -20.49 6.11 4.29
N ASN A 79 -19.39 6.25 5.02
CA ASN A 79 -19.27 7.26 6.08
C ASN A 79 -18.26 8.34 5.64
N PRO A 80 -18.73 9.52 5.20
CA PRO A 80 -17.85 10.60 4.78
C PRO A 80 -17.03 11.22 5.92
N ASN A 81 -17.41 10.94 7.16
CA ASN A 81 -16.75 11.44 8.37
C ASN A 81 -15.83 10.40 9.03
N ALA A 82 -15.60 9.27 8.36
CA ALA A 82 -14.64 8.30 8.87
C ALA A 82 -13.22 8.90 8.87
N THR A 83 -12.49 8.68 9.96
CA THR A 83 -11.15 9.22 10.15
C THR A 83 -10.18 8.07 10.42
N GLY A 84 -9.02 8.12 9.75
CA GLY A 84 -7.85 7.33 10.10
C GLY A 84 -6.92 8.08 11.07
N LYS A 85 -5.91 7.39 11.58
CA LYS A 85 -4.93 7.99 12.51
C LYS A 85 -3.53 7.51 12.19
N ASN A 86 -2.64 8.43 11.86
CA ASN A 86 -1.21 8.16 11.92
C ASN A 86 -0.74 8.27 13.38
N ILE A 87 0.06 7.30 13.82
CA ILE A 87 0.62 7.28 15.17
C ILE A 87 2.11 7.56 15.05
N LEU A 88 2.58 8.59 15.75
CA LEU A 88 3.99 8.99 15.72
C LEU A 88 4.60 8.91 17.10
N GLY A 89 5.82 8.36 17.15
CA GLY A 89 6.70 8.39 18.31
C GLY A 89 8.05 8.96 17.93
N MET A 90 8.77 9.60 18.85
CA MET A 90 10.08 10.19 18.56
C MET A 90 11.10 9.85 19.64
N ILE A 91 12.28 9.47 19.22
CA ILE A 91 13.49 9.45 20.04
C ILE A 91 14.30 10.70 19.70
N LYS A 92 14.45 11.61 20.66
CA LYS A 92 15.22 12.83 20.47
C LYS A 92 16.71 12.51 20.29
N GLY A 93 17.34 13.18 19.34
CA GLY A 93 18.78 13.07 19.08
C GLY A 93 19.62 13.61 20.23
N SER A 94 20.82 13.07 20.39
CA SER A 94 21.76 13.43 21.46
C SER A 94 22.73 14.57 21.10
N ASP A 95 22.89 14.86 19.82
CA ASP A 95 23.75 15.94 19.36
C ASP A 95 23.02 17.29 19.47
N PRO A 96 23.64 18.34 20.01
CA PRO A 96 22.97 19.62 20.25
C PRO A 96 22.53 20.36 18.96
N ILE A 97 23.15 20.04 17.83
CA ILE A 97 22.82 20.65 16.52
C ILE A 97 21.95 19.68 15.69
N LEU A 98 22.44 18.44 15.52
CA LEU A 98 21.81 17.44 14.68
C LEU A 98 20.49 16.91 15.25
N CYS A 99 20.18 17.10 16.52
CA CYS A 99 18.89 16.72 17.10
C CYS A 99 17.69 17.46 16.46
N ASN A 100 17.93 18.53 15.70
CA ASN A 100 16.93 19.25 14.93
C ASN A 100 16.80 18.74 13.47
N GLU A 101 17.52 17.69 13.12
CA GLU A 101 17.38 16.95 11.88
C GLU A 101 16.73 15.61 12.16
N TYR A 102 15.88 15.14 11.25
CA TYR A 102 15.00 14.00 11.49
C TYR A 102 15.23 12.89 10.48
N VAL A 103 15.29 11.66 10.96
CA VAL A 103 15.12 10.45 10.18
C VAL A 103 13.75 9.89 10.50
N ILE A 104 12.95 9.57 9.49
CA ILE A 104 11.64 8.96 9.67
C ILE A 104 11.75 7.48 9.30
N ILE A 105 11.27 6.60 10.18
CA ILE A 105 11.06 5.18 9.89
C ILE A 105 9.54 4.98 9.88
N SER A 106 9.00 4.50 8.78
CA SER A 106 7.56 4.34 8.59
C SER A 106 7.18 2.93 8.17
N ALA A 107 5.99 2.53 8.56
CA ALA A 107 5.30 1.35 8.08
C ALA A 107 3.79 1.59 8.15
N HIS A 108 3.01 1.06 7.20
CA HIS A 108 1.56 1.15 7.36
C HIS A 108 1.03 0.02 8.25
N LEU A 109 -0.09 0.28 8.90
CA LEU A 109 -0.71 -0.63 9.86
C LEU A 109 -2.01 -1.25 9.33
N ASP A 110 -2.69 -0.53 8.45
CA ASP A 110 -3.92 -1.00 7.85
C ASP A 110 -3.68 -2.08 6.81
N HIS A 111 -4.71 -2.90 6.56
CA HIS A 111 -4.79 -3.82 5.44
C HIS A 111 -6.24 -3.90 4.97
N LEU A 112 -6.52 -4.78 3.99
CA LEU A 112 -7.83 -4.85 3.32
C LEU A 112 -8.98 -5.29 4.24
N GLY A 113 -8.70 -6.01 5.32
CA GLY A 113 -9.70 -6.47 6.26
C GLY A 113 -10.68 -7.48 5.67
N MET A 114 -11.99 -7.23 5.82
CA MET A 114 -13.05 -8.17 5.41
C MET A 114 -13.61 -7.82 4.03
N ILE A 115 -13.11 -8.46 2.95
CA ILE A 115 -13.54 -8.20 1.55
C ILE A 115 -13.46 -9.47 0.69
N PRO A 116 -14.48 -10.21 0.47
CA PRO A 116 -15.65 -10.59 1.29
C PRO A 116 -15.29 -11.60 2.39
N PHE A 117 -14.05 -12.04 2.43
CA PHE A 117 -13.43 -12.87 3.49
C PHE A 117 -12.29 -12.08 4.13
N LEU A 118 -11.84 -12.52 5.28
CA LEU A 118 -10.76 -11.86 5.99
C LEU A 118 -9.45 -11.95 5.19
N ILE A 119 -8.84 -10.80 4.94
CA ILE A 119 -7.51 -10.64 4.38
C ILE A 119 -6.64 -10.04 5.48
N GLU A 120 -5.77 -10.87 6.07
CA GLU A 120 -5.23 -10.64 7.41
C GLU A 120 -4.10 -9.60 7.48
N GLY A 121 -3.34 -9.39 6.42
CA GLY A 121 -2.26 -8.40 6.43
C GLY A 121 -1.05 -8.75 7.29
N ALA A 122 -0.77 -10.05 7.51
CA ALA A 122 0.34 -10.46 8.36
C ALA A 122 1.71 -10.05 7.80
N ASN A 123 1.94 -10.22 6.50
CA ASN A 123 3.14 -9.75 5.84
C ASN A 123 2.98 -8.31 5.35
N ASP A 124 1.85 -8.01 4.75
CA ASP A 124 1.45 -6.71 4.24
C ASP A 124 0.41 -6.05 5.18
N ASN A 125 0.81 -5.17 6.15
CA ASN A 125 2.20 -4.78 6.38
C ASN A 125 2.55 -4.86 7.89
N ASN A 126 1.89 -5.79 8.62
CA ASN A 126 2.17 -5.96 10.05
C ASN A 126 3.60 -6.45 10.31
N SER A 127 4.23 -7.16 9.38
CA SER A 127 5.63 -7.54 9.48
C SER A 127 6.55 -6.32 9.61
N SER A 128 6.34 -5.31 8.78
CA SER A 128 7.11 -4.06 8.81
C SER A 128 6.78 -3.22 10.04
N SER A 129 5.51 -3.17 10.45
CA SER A 129 5.10 -2.49 11.69
C SER A 129 5.76 -3.11 12.91
N ALA A 130 5.83 -4.44 12.99
CA ALA A 130 6.52 -5.16 14.05
C ALA A 130 8.04 -4.89 14.03
N ALA A 131 8.67 -4.93 12.86
CA ALA A 131 10.09 -4.61 12.71
C ALA A 131 10.39 -3.17 13.14
N MET A 132 9.57 -2.19 12.74
CA MET A 132 9.69 -0.80 13.16
C MET A 132 9.61 -0.65 14.68
N LEU A 133 8.66 -1.34 15.34
CA LEU A 133 8.54 -1.32 16.80
C LEU A 133 9.76 -1.96 17.47
N GLY A 134 10.30 -3.05 16.93
CA GLY A 134 11.53 -3.67 17.42
C GLY A 134 12.72 -2.73 17.34
N VAL A 135 12.87 -1.98 16.25
CA VAL A 135 13.91 -0.95 16.10
C VAL A 135 13.70 0.19 17.11
N ALA A 136 12.46 0.64 17.30
CA ALA A 136 12.14 1.68 18.27
C ALA A 136 12.49 1.26 19.69
N GLU A 137 12.16 0.03 20.09
CA GLU A 137 12.51 -0.53 21.40
C GLU A 137 14.02 -0.65 21.60
N ALA A 138 14.73 -1.18 20.60
CA ALA A 138 16.18 -1.34 20.63
C ALA A 138 16.89 0.01 20.81
N LEU A 139 16.49 1.03 20.05
CA LEU A 139 17.05 2.38 20.17
C LEU A 139 16.67 3.07 21.48
N ALA A 140 15.45 2.87 21.99
CA ALA A 140 15.02 3.43 23.26
C ALA A 140 15.85 2.86 24.44
N LYS A 141 16.15 1.56 24.41
CA LYS A 141 16.96 0.86 25.42
C LYS A 141 18.47 1.02 25.23
N SER A 142 18.93 1.46 24.05
CA SER A 142 20.34 1.62 23.76
C SER A 142 20.99 2.69 24.67
N LYS A 143 22.19 2.38 25.14
CA LYS A 143 23.07 3.36 25.84
C LYS A 143 23.63 4.40 24.86
N ILE A 144 23.82 4.02 23.60
CA ILE A 144 24.28 4.92 22.52
C ILE A 144 23.04 5.50 21.86
N LYS A 145 22.85 6.80 22.04
CA LYS A 145 21.72 7.49 21.45
C LYS A 145 22.08 7.99 20.04
N PRO A 146 21.12 7.97 19.09
CA PRO A 146 21.34 8.55 17.78
C PRO A 146 21.68 10.04 17.89
N LYS A 147 22.52 10.56 17.01
CA LYS A 147 22.83 12.00 16.96
C LYS A 147 21.62 12.82 16.49
N ARG A 148 20.92 12.34 15.44
CA ARG A 148 19.69 12.92 14.90
C ARG A 148 18.47 12.37 15.62
N SER A 149 17.39 13.12 15.59
CA SER A 149 16.10 12.63 16.08
C SER A 149 15.51 11.61 15.12
N ILE A 150 14.91 10.55 15.67
CA ILE A 150 14.27 9.50 14.86
C ILE A 150 12.78 9.52 15.16
N ILE A 151 11.98 9.66 14.13
CA ILE A 151 10.52 9.57 14.17
C ILE A 151 10.11 8.18 13.67
N PHE A 152 9.33 7.47 14.46
CA PHE A 152 8.65 6.24 14.08
C PHE A 152 7.22 6.59 13.73
N MET A 153 6.77 6.24 12.54
CA MET A 153 5.46 6.64 12.05
C MET A 153 4.70 5.40 11.56
N SER A 154 3.70 4.99 12.33
CA SER A 154 2.69 4.03 11.88
C SER A 154 1.63 4.77 11.07
N VAL A 155 1.52 4.43 9.79
CA VAL A 155 0.65 5.09 8.82
C VAL A 155 -0.65 4.31 8.67
N ASP A 156 -1.75 5.03 8.59
CA ASP A 156 -3.07 4.47 8.32
C ASP A 156 -3.52 4.82 6.88
N GLY A 157 -4.40 3.99 6.31
CA GLY A 157 -5.00 4.23 5.02
C GLY A 157 -4.03 4.13 3.83
N GLU A 158 -2.99 3.30 3.93
CA GLU A 158 -2.13 2.95 2.79
C GLU A 158 -2.95 2.27 1.71
N GLU A 159 -3.68 1.23 2.09
CA GLU A 159 -4.55 0.44 1.23
C GLU A 159 -5.74 1.24 0.66
N ALA A 160 -6.02 2.36 1.28
CA ALA A 160 -7.01 3.35 0.82
C ALA A 160 -6.41 4.41 -0.13
N GLY A 161 -5.26 4.14 -0.74
CA GLY A 161 -4.60 5.03 -1.69
C GLY A 161 -3.66 6.03 -1.03
N LEU A 162 -2.85 5.58 -0.07
CA LEU A 162 -1.81 6.36 0.60
C LEU A 162 -2.36 7.58 1.37
N THR A 163 -3.59 7.46 1.92
CA THR A 163 -4.26 8.63 2.52
C THR A 163 -3.53 9.17 3.73
N GLY A 164 -3.01 8.31 4.60
CA GLY A 164 -2.29 8.72 5.81
C GLY A 164 -0.94 9.37 5.52
N SER A 165 -0.14 8.80 4.63
CA SER A 165 1.14 9.39 4.22
C SER A 165 0.95 10.69 3.46
N THR A 166 -0.07 10.78 2.61
CA THR A 166 -0.47 12.02 1.93
C THR A 166 -0.88 13.10 2.94
N TYR A 167 -1.66 12.73 3.95
CA TYR A 167 -2.03 13.65 5.02
C TYR A 167 -0.80 14.18 5.76
N TYR A 168 0.12 13.30 6.17
CA TYR A 168 1.34 13.72 6.87
C TYR A 168 2.21 14.64 6.00
N THR A 169 2.34 14.35 4.71
CA THR A 169 3.13 15.19 3.79
C THR A 169 2.56 16.61 3.70
N ASN A 170 1.24 16.75 3.72
CA ASN A 170 0.56 18.05 3.67
C ASN A 170 0.47 18.74 5.04
N HIS A 171 0.58 17.98 6.14
CA HIS A 171 0.48 18.46 7.51
C HIS A 171 1.63 17.92 8.38
N PRO A 172 2.89 18.21 8.03
CA PRO A 172 4.05 17.64 8.70
C PRO A 172 4.19 18.19 10.13
N LEU A 173 4.55 17.32 11.08
CA LEU A 173 4.81 17.72 12.47
C LEU A 173 6.19 18.33 12.67
N VAL A 174 7.09 18.15 11.72
CA VAL A 174 8.43 18.74 11.71
C VAL A 174 8.69 19.39 10.35
N PRO A 175 9.55 20.44 10.26
CA PRO A 175 9.86 21.07 8.99
C PRO A 175 10.40 20.04 7.98
N GLN A 176 9.80 19.97 6.79
CA GLN A 176 10.19 19.01 5.75
C GLN A 176 11.66 19.13 5.34
N ASN A 177 12.19 20.34 5.30
CA ASN A 177 13.60 20.60 4.97
C ASN A 177 14.57 20.16 6.08
N LYS A 178 14.07 19.67 7.22
CA LYS A 178 14.84 19.08 8.31
C LYS A 178 14.75 17.54 8.31
N VAL A 179 13.95 16.96 7.46
CA VAL A 179 13.89 15.51 7.25
C VAL A 179 15.02 15.12 6.30
N VAL A 180 16.01 14.40 6.80
CA VAL A 180 17.22 14.02 6.05
C VAL A 180 17.09 12.68 5.36
N ALA A 181 16.23 11.78 5.88
CA ALA A 181 15.93 10.49 5.27
C ALA A 181 14.57 9.97 5.74
N ILE A 182 13.95 9.19 4.87
CA ILE A 182 12.76 8.39 5.19
C ILE A 182 13.05 6.95 4.80
N LEU A 183 12.88 6.04 5.75
CA LEU A 183 12.95 4.59 5.53
C LEU A 183 11.53 4.04 5.68
N ASN A 184 10.90 3.74 4.55
CA ASN A 184 9.61 3.07 4.55
C ASN A 184 9.83 1.55 4.49
N LEU A 185 9.31 0.85 5.48
CA LEU A 185 9.38 -0.60 5.56
C LEU A 185 8.12 -1.19 4.94
N GLU A 186 8.32 -2.20 4.06
CA GLU A 186 7.24 -2.81 3.31
C GLU A 186 7.47 -4.32 3.18
N GLN A 187 6.50 -5.12 3.67
CA GLN A 187 6.45 -6.57 3.50
C GLN A 187 7.77 -7.31 3.86
N VAL A 188 8.36 -6.99 5.00
CA VAL A 188 9.67 -7.52 5.40
C VAL A 188 9.61 -8.91 6.08
N GLY A 189 8.45 -9.55 6.13
CA GLY A 189 8.24 -10.78 6.89
C GLY A 189 8.40 -12.07 6.09
N VAL A 190 8.54 -12.01 4.76
CA VAL A 190 8.59 -13.19 3.89
C VAL A 190 9.66 -13.02 2.83
N GLY A 191 10.40 -14.08 2.54
CA GLY A 191 11.45 -14.12 1.54
C GLY A 191 12.85 -14.24 2.15
N GLU A 192 13.84 -14.42 1.30
CA GLU A 192 15.26 -14.61 1.68
C GLU A 192 16.09 -13.32 1.49
N MET A 193 15.49 -12.30 0.88
CA MET A 193 16.19 -11.03 0.57
C MET A 193 15.30 -9.84 0.86
N LEU A 194 15.90 -8.75 1.30
CA LEU A 194 15.28 -7.44 1.38
C LEU A 194 15.64 -6.63 0.14
N GLY A 195 14.64 -6.06 -0.53
CA GLY A 195 14.83 -5.14 -1.63
C GLY A 195 14.93 -3.70 -1.13
N ALA A 196 15.84 -2.91 -1.71
CA ALA A 196 15.92 -1.48 -1.45
C ALA A 196 15.70 -0.69 -2.76
N ASN A 197 14.72 0.22 -2.75
CA ASN A 197 14.20 0.87 -3.97
C ASN A 197 14.64 2.33 -4.15
N TYR A 198 15.91 2.67 -3.86
CA TYR A 198 16.39 4.07 -3.94
C TYR A 198 17.73 4.26 -4.65
N HIS A 199 18.29 3.22 -5.22
CA HIS A 199 19.67 3.20 -5.80
C HIS A 199 19.94 4.31 -6.82
N TYR A 200 18.94 4.69 -7.60
CA TYR A 200 19.15 5.63 -8.70
C TYR A 200 19.25 7.09 -8.26
N LYS A 201 18.59 7.45 -7.16
CA LYS A 201 18.50 8.86 -6.73
C LYS A 201 19.39 9.18 -5.53
N TYR A 202 19.69 8.18 -4.71
CA TYR A 202 20.37 8.35 -3.44
C TYR A 202 21.45 7.29 -3.25
N PRO A 203 22.56 7.36 -4.05
CA PRO A 203 23.63 6.35 -4.00
C PRO A 203 24.26 6.24 -2.61
N GLU A 204 24.29 7.32 -1.82
CA GLU A 204 24.83 7.31 -0.45
C GLU A 204 23.98 6.42 0.49
N LEU A 205 22.67 6.40 0.30
CA LEU A 205 21.78 5.51 1.07
C LEU A 205 21.94 4.06 0.63
N ALA A 206 22.15 3.82 -0.66
CA ALA A 206 22.44 2.48 -1.18
C ALA A 206 23.72 1.94 -0.56
N GLU A 207 24.81 2.70 -0.59
CA GLU A 207 26.10 2.32 0.00
C GLU A 207 26.00 2.03 1.51
N LEU A 208 25.24 2.84 2.24
CA LEU A 208 24.99 2.61 3.66
C LEU A 208 24.20 1.33 3.91
N SER A 209 23.23 1.03 3.06
CA SER A 209 22.43 -0.20 3.16
C SER A 209 23.26 -1.44 2.86
N GLU A 210 24.09 -1.40 1.83
CA GLU A 210 25.03 -2.49 1.50
C GLU A 210 25.99 -2.74 2.66
N LYS A 211 26.62 -1.71 3.20
CA LYS A 211 27.48 -1.83 4.38
C LYS A 211 26.76 -2.41 5.61
N ALA A 212 25.50 -2.03 5.80
CA ALA A 212 24.71 -2.57 6.92
C ALA A 212 24.36 -4.04 6.67
N ASN A 213 23.99 -4.40 5.43
CA ASN A 213 23.74 -5.78 5.02
C ASN A 213 24.95 -6.67 5.27
N ASP A 214 26.11 -6.29 4.74
CA ASP A 214 27.35 -7.04 4.87
C ASP A 214 27.82 -7.22 6.31
N ARG A 215 27.44 -6.29 7.18
CA ARG A 215 27.86 -6.32 8.58
C ARG A 215 26.90 -7.11 9.49
N TYR A 216 25.61 -7.11 9.19
CA TYR A 216 24.60 -7.56 10.15
C TYR A 216 23.66 -8.65 9.65
N VAL A 217 23.53 -8.79 8.32
CA VAL A 217 22.57 -9.74 7.74
C VAL A 217 23.28 -10.90 7.01
N HIS A 218 24.31 -10.65 6.21
CA HIS A 218 25.10 -11.57 5.36
C HIS A 218 24.35 -12.11 4.16
#